data_185db3a00f32a437f3e34096ab5b0f3e
#
_entry.id   185db3a00f32a437f3e34096ab5b0f3e
#
_cell.length_a   1.000
_cell.length_b   1.000
_cell.length_c   1.000
_cell.angle_alpha   90.00
_cell.angle_beta   90.00
_cell.angle_gamma   90.00
#
_symmetry.space_group_name_H-M   'P 1'
#
loop_
_entity.id
_entity.type
_entity.pdbx_description
1 polymer ?
#
loop_
_entity_poly.entity_id
_entity_poly.type
_entity_poly.pdbx_seq_one_letter_code
_entity_poly.pdbx_strand_id
1 'polypeptide(L)'
;MKSLIALYLIVLVCISAVLYQDTDFEASKVRGAAIYNDFCVTCHLAKGEGVEQTYPPLAKSDYLMNNRTASIRGIKYGQRGPMIVNGKPYDNTMIPMGLEPQEIADVMNYITTSWGNENTKMVTAAEVTSVNPR
;
A
#
# COMPACT_ATOMS: atom_id res chain seq x y z
N MET A 1 -8.04 1.34 45.67
CA MET A 1 -7.98 0.02 44.98
C MET A 1 -8.81 -0.02 43.70
N LYS A 2 -10.09 0.39 43.68
CA LYS A 2 -10.94 0.35 42.46
C LYS A 2 -10.37 1.16 41.27
N SER A 3 -9.82 2.35 41.52
CA SER A 3 -9.21 3.20 40.51
C SER A 3 -7.91 2.62 39.89
N LEU A 4 -7.10 1.92 40.69
CA LEU A 4 -5.89 1.24 40.18
C LEU A 4 -6.22 0.04 39.32
N ILE A 5 -7.28 -0.70 39.69
CA ILE A 5 -7.78 -1.82 38.85
C ILE A 5 -8.31 -1.30 37.52
N ALA A 6 -9.09 -0.21 37.53
CA ALA A 6 -9.60 0.40 36.30
C ALA A 6 -8.47 0.87 35.40
N LEU A 7 -7.44 1.53 35.94
CA LEU A 7 -6.27 1.96 35.17
C LEU A 7 -5.53 0.75 34.54
N TYR A 8 -5.33 -0.30 35.31
CA TYR A 8 -4.68 -1.52 34.85
C TYR A 8 -5.45 -2.18 33.67
N LEU A 9 -6.78 -2.26 33.78
CA LEU A 9 -7.61 -2.80 32.73
C LEU A 9 -7.56 -1.95 31.45
N ILE A 10 -7.56 -0.62 31.56
CA ILE A 10 -7.41 0.28 30.41
C ILE A 10 -6.07 0.05 29.73
N VAL A 11 -4.99 -0.07 30.47
CA VAL A 11 -3.64 -0.32 29.92
C VAL A 11 -3.60 -1.67 29.18
N LEU A 12 -4.18 -2.72 29.75
CA LEU A 12 -4.25 -4.04 29.08
C LEU A 12 -5.04 -3.98 27.76
N VAL A 13 -6.16 -3.27 27.74
CA VAL A 13 -6.96 -3.09 26.51
C VAL A 13 -6.17 -2.30 25.46
N CYS A 14 -5.46 -1.24 25.85
CA CYS A 14 -4.63 -0.49 24.93
C CYS A 14 -3.49 -1.34 24.35
N ILE A 15 -2.80 -2.12 25.16
CA ILE A 15 -1.73 -3.02 24.71
C ILE A 15 -2.28 -4.07 23.75
N SER A 16 -3.40 -4.70 24.08
CA SER A 16 -4.01 -5.70 23.18
C SER A 16 -4.46 -5.13 21.84
N ALA A 17 -4.97 -3.90 21.82
CA ALA A 17 -5.36 -3.22 20.58
C ALA A 17 -4.14 -2.92 19.68
N VAL A 18 -3.02 -2.47 20.26
CA VAL A 18 -1.79 -2.22 19.50
C VAL A 18 -1.23 -3.51 18.90
N LEU A 19 -1.15 -4.58 19.69
CA LEU A 19 -0.66 -5.88 19.20
C LEU A 19 -1.55 -6.46 18.10
N TYR A 20 -2.86 -6.27 18.19
CA TYR A 20 -3.79 -6.71 17.16
C TYR A 20 -3.59 -5.96 15.82
N GLN A 21 -3.35 -4.66 15.86
CA GLN A 21 -3.09 -3.86 14.67
C GLN A 21 -1.78 -4.27 13.97
N ASP A 22 -0.74 -4.58 14.71
CA ASP A 22 0.53 -5.05 14.14
C ASP A 22 0.37 -6.40 13.42
N THR A 23 -0.35 -7.34 14.02
CA THR A 23 -0.59 -8.65 13.40
C THR A 23 -1.42 -8.55 12.12
N ASP A 24 -2.38 -7.63 12.09
CA ASP A 24 -3.24 -7.40 10.91
C ASP A 24 -2.46 -6.76 9.76
N PHE A 25 -1.55 -5.82 10.07
CA PHE A 25 -0.69 -5.20 9.07
C PHE A 25 0.29 -6.21 8.45
N GLU A 26 0.93 -7.07 9.26
CA GLU A 26 1.82 -8.13 8.77
C GLU A 26 1.06 -9.14 7.89
N ALA A 27 -0.13 -9.59 8.32
CA ALA A 27 -0.97 -10.47 7.52
C ALA A 27 -1.38 -9.84 6.18
N SER A 28 -1.69 -8.54 6.19
CA SER A 28 -2.01 -7.77 4.98
C SER A 28 -0.84 -7.74 3.99
N LYS A 29 0.39 -7.52 4.46
CA LYS A 29 1.60 -7.54 3.61
C LYS A 29 1.84 -8.90 2.97
N VAL A 30 1.59 -9.99 3.70
CA VAL A 30 1.72 -11.35 3.16
C VAL A 30 0.72 -11.59 2.02
N ARG A 31 -0.55 -11.20 2.20
CA ARG A 31 -1.56 -11.29 1.13
C ARG A 31 -1.19 -10.39 -0.05
N GLY A 32 -0.73 -9.17 0.24
CA GLY A 32 -0.29 -8.20 -0.77
C GLY A 32 0.89 -8.69 -1.61
N ALA A 33 1.81 -9.47 -1.03
CA ALA A 33 2.91 -10.08 -1.77
C ALA A 33 2.40 -11.09 -2.82
N ALA A 34 1.39 -11.91 -2.48
CA ALA A 34 0.77 -12.82 -3.42
C ALA A 34 0.09 -12.06 -4.57
N ILE A 35 -0.72 -11.03 -4.25
CA ILE A 35 -1.38 -10.19 -5.25
C ILE A 35 -0.35 -9.50 -6.16
N TYR A 36 0.75 -9.01 -5.61
CA TYR A 36 1.83 -8.40 -6.40
C TYR A 36 2.41 -9.38 -7.43
N ASN A 37 2.67 -10.60 -7.02
CA ASN A 37 3.19 -11.64 -7.91
C ASN A 37 2.21 -12.02 -9.03
N ASP A 38 0.92 -11.99 -8.75
CA ASP A 38 -0.10 -12.37 -9.72
C ASP A 38 -0.40 -11.24 -10.73
N PHE A 39 -0.38 -9.97 -10.31
CA PHE A 39 -0.90 -8.86 -11.10
C PHE A 39 0.13 -7.78 -11.47
N CYS A 40 1.21 -7.62 -10.70
CA CYS A 40 2.08 -6.44 -10.80
C CYS A 40 3.49 -6.75 -11.33
N VAL A 41 4.00 -7.95 -11.03
CA VAL A 41 5.39 -8.35 -11.29
C VAL A 41 5.79 -8.27 -12.77
N THR A 42 4.85 -8.53 -13.67
CA THR A 42 5.11 -8.50 -15.13
C THR A 42 5.61 -7.14 -15.62
N CYS A 43 5.10 -6.05 -15.03
CA CYS A 43 5.48 -4.69 -15.41
C CYS A 43 6.47 -4.07 -14.42
N HIS A 44 6.25 -4.25 -13.12
CA HIS A 44 7.06 -3.60 -12.08
C HIS A 44 8.26 -4.43 -11.63
N LEU A 45 8.40 -5.67 -12.14
CA LEU A 45 9.47 -6.65 -11.88
C LEU A 45 9.53 -7.10 -10.40
N ALA A 46 10.33 -8.16 -10.13
CA ALA A 46 10.27 -8.88 -8.85
C ALA A 46 10.72 -8.04 -7.62
N LYS A 47 11.54 -7.02 -7.83
CA LYS A 47 12.02 -6.12 -6.77
C LYS A 47 11.42 -4.71 -6.86
N GLY A 48 10.33 -4.56 -7.61
CA GLY A 48 9.70 -3.26 -7.81
C GLY A 48 10.56 -2.23 -8.54
N GLU A 49 11.60 -2.68 -9.25
CA GLU A 49 12.57 -1.81 -9.94
C GLU A 49 11.99 -1.15 -11.20
N GLY A 50 10.93 -1.74 -11.78
CA GLY A 50 10.32 -1.26 -13.01
C GLY A 50 11.22 -1.35 -14.23
N VAL A 51 10.81 -0.71 -15.33
CA VAL A 51 11.58 -0.61 -16.57
C VAL A 51 11.72 0.86 -16.95
N GLU A 52 12.94 1.33 -17.08
CA GLU A 52 13.21 2.74 -17.33
C GLU A 52 12.46 3.25 -18.57
N GLN A 53 11.86 4.43 -18.47
CA GLN A 53 11.02 5.10 -19.48
C GLN A 53 9.73 4.33 -19.85
N THR A 54 9.50 3.15 -19.31
CA THR A 54 8.33 2.31 -19.64
C THR A 54 7.44 2.08 -18.43
N TYR A 55 7.96 1.44 -17.40
CA TYR A 55 7.21 1.15 -16.16
C TYR A 55 7.93 1.78 -14.97
N PRO A 56 7.27 2.68 -14.21
CA PRO A 56 7.91 3.36 -13.10
C PRO A 56 8.31 2.38 -11.99
N PRO A 57 9.43 2.64 -11.29
CA PRO A 57 9.79 1.85 -10.13
C PRO A 57 8.79 2.07 -9.00
N LEU A 58 8.53 1.01 -8.25
CA LEU A 58 7.84 1.03 -6.95
C LEU A 58 8.84 1.03 -5.79
N ALA A 59 10.01 0.40 -6.01
CA ALA A 59 11.12 0.42 -5.06
C ALA A 59 11.67 1.83 -4.89
N LYS A 60 11.75 2.30 -3.63
CA LYS A 60 12.22 3.65 -3.27
C LYS A 60 11.57 4.76 -4.10
N SER A 61 10.28 4.60 -4.41
CA SER A 61 9.53 5.51 -5.25
C SER A 61 9.05 6.72 -4.46
N ASP A 62 9.54 7.91 -4.80
CA ASP A 62 9.07 9.18 -4.24
C ASP A 62 7.58 9.39 -4.54
N TYR A 63 7.13 9.05 -5.74
CA TYR A 63 5.72 9.16 -6.11
C TYR A 63 4.82 8.28 -5.24
N LEU A 64 5.16 6.98 -5.10
CA LEU A 64 4.40 6.04 -4.30
C LEU A 64 4.31 6.48 -2.84
N MET A 65 5.42 6.93 -2.28
CA MET A 65 5.50 7.29 -0.86
C MET A 65 4.84 8.64 -0.55
N ASN A 66 4.86 9.59 -1.47
CA ASN A 66 4.31 10.93 -1.25
C ASN A 66 2.88 11.12 -1.78
N ASN A 67 2.36 10.20 -2.61
CA ASN A 67 1.06 10.35 -3.27
C ASN A 67 0.13 9.15 -3.01
N ARG A 68 -0.04 8.79 -1.73
CA ARG A 68 -0.83 7.63 -1.27
C ARG A 68 -2.19 7.50 -1.97
N THR A 69 -3.01 8.55 -1.94
CA THR A 69 -4.34 8.53 -2.56
C THR A 69 -4.28 8.39 -4.08
N ALA A 70 -3.30 9.02 -4.74
CA ALA A 70 -3.11 8.88 -6.18
C ALA A 70 -2.62 7.47 -6.56
N SER A 71 -1.77 6.86 -5.75
CA SER A 71 -1.32 5.48 -5.93
C SER A 71 -2.45 4.47 -5.78
N ILE A 72 -3.29 4.62 -4.74
CA ILE A 72 -4.52 3.81 -4.59
C ILE A 72 -5.43 3.99 -5.81
N ARG A 73 -5.63 5.22 -6.26
CA ARG A 73 -6.46 5.52 -7.45
C ARG A 73 -5.90 4.87 -8.71
N GLY A 74 -4.58 4.88 -8.89
CA GLY A 74 -3.91 4.24 -10.02
C GLY A 74 -4.17 2.74 -10.10
N ILE A 75 -4.11 2.03 -8.97
CA ILE A 75 -4.43 0.60 -8.92
C ILE A 75 -5.93 0.37 -9.18
N LYS A 76 -6.79 1.15 -8.56
CA LYS A 76 -8.26 0.98 -8.58
C LYS A 76 -8.88 1.29 -9.93
N TYR A 77 -8.44 2.38 -10.58
CA TYR A 77 -9.07 2.92 -11.79
C TYR A 77 -8.14 2.99 -12.99
N GLY A 78 -6.89 2.57 -12.81
CA GLY A 78 -5.84 2.74 -13.80
C GLY A 78 -5.15 4.10 -13.72
N GLN A 79 -3.99 4.19 -14.36
CA GLN A 79 -3.19 5.42 -14.47
C GLN A 79 -2.91 5.71 -15.94
N ARG A 80 -3.11 6.97 -16.34
CA ARG A 80 -2.83 7.46 -17.70
C ARG A 80 -2.22 8.84 -17.65
N GLY A 81 -1.45 9.16 -18.69
CA GLY A 81 -0.79 10.43 -18.86
C GLY A 81 0.53 10.54 -18.10
N PRO A 82 1.28 11.62 -18.37
CA PRO A 82 2.64 11.78 -17.88
C PRO A 82 2.69 11.89 -16.35
N MET A 83 3.71 11.26 -15.79
CA MET A 83 4.04 11.34 -14.36
C MET A 83 5.55 11.39 -14.18
N ILE A 84 5.99 11.93 -13.07
CA ILE A 84 7.41 11.95 -12.68
C ILE A 84 7.58 11.03 -11.48
N VAL A 85 8.55 10.11 -11.58
CA VAL A 85 8.93 9.22 -10.48
C VAL A 85 10.45 9.26 -10.34
N ASN A 86 10.93 9.60 -9.15
CA ASN A 86 12.36 9.76 -8.86
C ASN A 86 13.06 10.69 -9.87
N GLY A 87 12.38 11.78 -10.27
CA GLY A 87 12.89 12.76 -11.22
C GLY A 87 12.88 12.31 -12.69
N LYS A 88 12.38 11.12 -13.01
CA LYS A 88 12.30 10.59 -14.38
C LYS A 88 10.86 10.62 -14.90
N PRO A 89 10.64 10.98 -16.19
CA PRO A 89 9.31 10.97 -16.77
C PRO A 89 8.88 9.56 -17.19
N TYR A 90 7.60 9.26 -16.98
CA TYR A 90 6.90 8.07 -17.46
C TYR A 90 5.55 8.49 -18.04
N ASP A 91 5.17 7.93 -19.18
CA ASP A 91 3.89 8.23 -19.86
C ASP A 91 3.32 6.95 -20.48
N ASN A 92 3.19 5.91 -19.69
CA ASN A 92 2.56 4.67 -20.13
C ASN A 92 1.23 4.48 -19.41
N THR A 93 0.37 3.62 -19.97
CA THR A 93 -0.93 3.32 -19.37
C THR A 93 -0.83 2.11 -18.47
N MET A 94 -1.24 2.26 -17.23
CA MET A 94 -1.55 1.16 -16.32
C MET A 94 -3.06 0.95 -16.33
N ILE A 95 -3.51 -0.22 -16.76
CA ILE A 95 -4.94 -0.57 -16.75
C ILE A 95 -5.38 -0.93 -15.32
N PRO A 96 -6.67 -0.77 -14.96
CA PRO A 96 -7.18 -1.25 -13.68
C PRO A 96 -7.12 -2.78 -13.63
N MET A 97 -6.68 -3.31 -12.49
CA MET A 97 -6.48 -4.76 -12.32
C MET A 97 -7.75 -5.53 -11.93
N GLY A 98 -8.87 -4.82 -11.67
CA GLY A 98 -10.12 -5.46 -11.23
C GLY A 98 -10.09 -6.01 -9.80
N LEU A 99 -9.17 -5.50 -8.98
CA LEU A 99 -9.01 -5.92 -7.60
C LEU A 99 -10.08 -5.33 -6.69
N GLU A 100 -10.51 -6.11 -5.69
CA GLU A 100 -11.41 -5.67 -4.64
C GLU A 100 -10.72 -4.69 -3.67
N PRO A 101 -11.47 -3.85 -2.93
CA PRO A 101 -10.87 -2.86 -2.03
C PRO A 101 -9.89 -3.43 -1.00
N GLN A 102 -10.13 -4.65 -0.50
CA GLN A 102 -9.23 -5.30 0.44
C GLN A 102 -7.92 -5.73 -0.25
N GLU A 103 -7.99 -6.24 -1.46
CA GLU A 103 -6.83 -6.65 -2.24
C GLU A 103 -5.94 -5.46 -2.60
N ILE A 104 -6.57 -4.32 -2.96
CA ILE A 104 -5.84 -3.06 -3.20
C ILE A 104 -5.16 -2.58 -1.91
N ALA A 105 -5.84 -2.66 -0.77
CA ALA A 105 -5.24 -2.32 0.51
C ALA A 105 -4.03 -3.22 0.82
N ASP A 106 -4.17 -4.53 0.63
CA ASP A 106 -3.14 -5.52 0.89
C ASP A 106 -1.90 -5.29 0.00
N VAL A 107 -2.08 -5.12 -1.31
CA VAL A 107 -0.95 -4.85 -2.21
C VAL A 107 -0.30 -3.49 -1.95
N MET A 108 -1.06 -2.46 -1.59
CA MET A 108 -0.52 -1.17 -1.16
C MET A 108 0.33 -1.31 0.10
N ASN A 109 -0.11 -2.08 1.08
CA ASN A 109 0.64 -2.36 2.30
C ASN A 109 1.96 -3.09 2.01
N TYR A 110 1.95 -4.04 1.08
CA TYR A 110 3.15 -4.73 0.63
C TYR A 110 4.13 -3.80 -0.08
N ILE A 111 3.72 -3.10 -1.14
CA ILE A 111 4.62 -2.29 -1.96
C ILE A 111 5.18 -1.07 -1.22
N THR A 112 4.41 -0.51 -0.27
CA THR A 112 4.87 0.65 0.53
C THR A 112 5.78 0.26 1.70
N THR A 113 5.99 -1.04 1.96
CA THR A 113 6.90 -1.55 3.00
C THR A 113 8.02 -2.43 2.45
N SER A 114 8.08 -2.60 1.13
CA SER A 114 9.06 -3.46 0.45
C SER A 114 10.17 -2.64 -0.22
N TRP A 115 11.29 -3.28 -0.50
CA TRP A 115 12.40 -2.79 -1.33
C TRP A 115 12.99 -1.43 -0.91
N GLY A 116 12.97 -1.16 0.41
CA GLY A 116 13.47 0.09 0.99
C GLY A 116 12.45 1.23 1.02
N ASN A 117 11.18 0.93 0.78
CA ASN A 117 10.06 1.79 1.16
C ASN A 117 9.74 1.58 2.65
N GLU A 118 9.36 2.64 3.35
CA GLU A 118 9.07 2.61 4.78
C GLU A 118 7.71 3.26 5.05
N ASN A 119 6.70 2.46 5.38
CA ASN A 119 5.37 2.93 5.73
C ASN A 119 4.90 2.29 7.04
N THR A 120 4.51 3.12 7.99
CA THR A 120 3.98 2.69 9.29
C THR A 120 2.46 2.79 9.39
N LYS A 121 1.82 3.39 8.37
CA LYS A 121 0.36 3.59 8.36
C LYS A 121 -0.30 2.61 7.41
N MET A 122 -0.93 1.59 7.96
CA MET A 122 -1.70 0.60 7.20
C MET A 122 -2.72 1.26 6.27
N VAL A 123 -2.79 0.80 5.02
CA VAL A 123 -3.91 1.08 4.09
C VAL A 123 -5.05 0.13 4.43
N THR A 124 -6.27 0.64 4.49
CA THR A 124 -7.46 -0.16 4.78
C THR A 124 -8.41 -0.22 3.59
N ALA A 125 -9.25 -1.26 3.54
CA ALA A 125 -10.30 -1.37 2.52
C ALA A 125 -11.28 -0.18 2.55
N ALA A 126 -11.56 0.38 3.72
CA ALA A 126 -12.40 1.58 3.87
C ALA A 126 -11.74 2.81 3.21
N GLU A 127 -10.43 3.00 3.40
CA GLU A 127 -9.67 4.05 2.72
C GLU A 127 -9.73 3.88 1.21
N VAL A 128 -9.47 2.67 0.70
CA VAL A 128 -9.56 2.37 -0.75
C VAL A 128 -10.96 2.64 -1.30
N THR A 129 -12.00 2.26 -0.56
CA THR A 129 -13.40 2.49 -0.95
C THR A 129 -13.70 3.99 -1.09
N SER A 130 -13.16 4.82 -0.21
CA SER A 130 -13.35 6.28 -0.20
C SER A 130 -12.66 7.01 -1.35
N VAL A 131 -11.69 6.38 -2.02
CA VAL A 131 -10.99 6.99 -3.17
C VAL A 131 -11.89 6.94 -4.40
N ASN A 132 -12.21 8.11 -4.94
CA ASN A 132 -13.02 8.28 -6.14
C ASN A 132 -12.16 8.41 -7.41
N PRO A 133 -12.71 8.10 -8.61
CA PRO A 133 -12.09 8.46 -9.88
C PRO A 133 -11.90 10.00 -9.98
N ARG A 134 -11.02 10.42 -10.87
CA ARG A 134 -10.83 11.87 -11.16
C ARG A 134 -11.98 12.41 -11.99
#